data_d0020e6506a680f29588c41598bbda55
#
_entry.id   d0020e6506a680f29588c41598bbda55
#
_cell.length_a   1.000
_cell.length_b   1.000
_cell.length_c   1.000
_cell.angle_alpha   90.00
_cell.angle_beta   90.00
_cell.angle_gamma   90.00
#
_symmetry.space_group_name_H-M   'P 1'
#
loop_
_entity.id
_entity.type
_entity.pdbx_description
1 polymer ?
#
loop_
_entity_poly.entity_id
_entity_poly.type
_entity_poly.pdbx_seq_one_letter_code
_entity_poly.pdbx_strand_id
1 'polypeptide(L)'
;AARTCAAANRTVLTQDVRDALYEASRSDGSAPERRARLAEMAEAMQMFCMGADGEMFNREGTPWPEADLTVVDFATYAREGYAAQLGIAYISLLNTVNNIAERDQFKGRPIVKITDEGHIITKHPLLLPYAMKITKMWRKLGAWFWLATQNIDDI
;
A
#
# COMPACT_ATOMS: atom_id res chain seq x y z
N ALA A 1 -12.47 -8.33 10.92
CA ALA A 1 -12.43 -8.43 9.45
C ALA A 1 -11.70 -9.71 8.99
N ALA A 2 -10.37 -9.85 9.16
CA ALA A 2 -9.61 -10.98 8.59
C ALA A 2 -10.15 -12.37 9.02
N ARG A 3 -10.45 -12.57 10.31
CA ARG A 3 -10.98 -13.84 10.81
C ARG A 3 -12.37 -14.16 10.23
N THR A 4 -13.23 -13.15 10.09
CA THR A 4 -14.59 -13.30 9.54
C THR A 4 -14.53 -13.65 8.06
N CYS A 5 -13.67 -12.98 7.29
CA CYS A 5 -13.48 -13.26 5.88
C CYS A 5 -12.85 -14.65 5.66
N ALA A 6 -11.85 -15.04 6.47
CA ALA A 6 -11.26 -16.38 6.42
C ALA A 6 -12.28 -17.48 6.69
N ALA A 7 -13.16 -17.29 7.69
CA ALA A 7 -14.25 -18.23 7.96
C ALA A 7 -15.26 -18.35 6.80
N ALA A 8 -15.46 -17.26 6.05
CA ALA A 8 -16.29 -17.23 4.85
C ALA A 8 -15.53 -17.61 3.56
N ASN A 9 -14.27 -18.01 3.64
CA ASN A 9 -13.40 -18.33 2.51
C ASN A 9 -13.39 -17.24 1.41
N ARG A 10 -13.31 -15.98 1.81
CA ARG A 10 -13.27 -14.85 0.89
C ARG A 10 -12.14 -13.87 1.22
N THR A 11 -11.70 -13.12 0.24
CA THR A 11 -10.69 -12.08 0.36
C THR A 11 -11.18 -10.94 1.29
N VAL A 12 -10.28 -10.38 2.07
CA VAL A 12 -10.54 -9.18 2.88
C VAL A 12 -10.50 -7.96 1.96
N LEU A 13 -11.58 -7.22 1.90
CA LEU A 13 -11.69 -5.98 1.15
C LEU A 13 -11.56 -4.77 2.09
N THR A 14 -11.34 -3.59 1.51
CA THR A 14 -11.22 -2.34 2.26
C THR A 14 -12.46 -2.06 3.12
N GLN A 15 -13.66 -2.32 2.59
CA GLN A 15 -14.91 -2.19 3.31
C GLN A 15 -14.99 -3.10 4.55
N ASP A 16 -14.42 -4.31 4.51
CA ASP A 16 -14.44 -5.20 5.67
C ASP A 16 -13.62 -4.64 6.84
N VAL A 17 -12.51 -3.96 6.51
CA VAL A 17 -11.67 -3.30 7.51
C VAL A 17 -12.39 -2.08 8.07
N ARG A 18 -13.00 -1.24 7.23
CA ARG A 18 -13.83 -0.11 7.64
C ARG A 18 -14.95 -0.55 8.58
N ASP A 19 -15.71 -1.57 8.20
CA ASP A 19 -16.84 -2.05 8.98
C ASP A 19 -16.41 -2.61 10.33
N ALA A 20 -15.30 -3.35 10.37
CA ALA A 20 -14.70 -3.81 11.61
C ALA A 20 -14.23 -2.68 12.54
N LEU A 21 -13.74 -1.56 11.97
CA LEU A 21 -13.38 -0.36 12.73
C LEU A 21 -14.64 0.30 13.32
N TYR A 22 -15.72 0.42 12.54
CA TYR A 22 -17.00 0.92 13.04
C TYR A 22 -17.58 0.03 14.15
N GLU A 23 -17.56 -1.28 13.99
CA GLU A 23 -18.02 -2.22 15.04
C GLU A 23 -17.18 -2.05 16.32
N ALA A 24 -15.86 -1.98 16.18
CA ALA A 24 -14.96 -1.78 17.32
C ALA A 24 -15.15 -0.41 18.01
N SER A 25 -15.52 0.63 17.25
CA SER A 25 -15.82 1.97 17.79
C SER A 25 -17.12 2.00 18.62
N ARG A 26 -18.02 1.07 18.37
CA ARG A 26 -19.31 0.94 19.10
C ARG A 26 -19.23 -0.01 20.29
N SER A 27 -18.11 -0.68 20.49
CA SER A 27 -17.94 -1.64 21.58
C SER A 27 -17.84 -0.95 22.94
N ASP A 28 -18.67 -1.34 23.90
CA ASP A 28 -18.78 -0.72 25.23
C ASP A 28 -17.56 -0.95 26.12
N GLY A 29 -16.68 -1.88 25.78
CA GLY A 29 -15.47 -2.21 26.56
C GLY A 29 -14.26 -1.32 26.31
N SER A 30 -14.34 -0.31 25.43
CA SER A 30 -13.22 0.55 25.04
C SER A 30 -13.35 1.96 25.62
N ALA A 31 -12.19 2.58 25.96
CA ALA A 31 -12.15 3.98 26.38
C ALA A 31 -12.73 4.92 25.30
N PRO A 32 -13.41 6.02 25.70
CA PRO A 32 -14.06 6.95 24.75
C PRO A 32 -13.11 7.48 23.67
N GLU A 33 -11.87 7.83 24.04
CA GLU A 33 -10.86 8.33 23.11
C GLU A 33 -10.49 7.30 22.04
N ARG A 34 -10.42 6.03 22.44
CA ARG A 34 -10.15 4.92 21.51
C ARG A 34 -11.31 4.72 20.55
N ARG A 35 -12.54 4.82 21.05
CA ARG A 35 -13.76 4.71 20.20
C ARG A 35 -13.82 5.83 19.17
N ALA A 36 -13.57 7.08 19.59
CA ALA A 36 -13.50 8.22 18.68
C ALA A 36 -12.45 8.01 17.59
N ARG A 37 -11.23 7.60 17.97
CA ARG A 37 -10.14 7.33 17.02
C ARG A 37 -10.46 6.22 16.02
N LEU A 38 -11.13 5.15 16.46
CA LEU A 38 -11.56 4.07 15.58
C LEU A 38 -12.63 4.55 14.59
N ALA A 39 -13.58 5.39 15.03
CA ALA A 39 -14.58 5.99 14.16
C ALA A 39 -13.93 6.91 13.11
N GLU A 40 -13.02 7.80 13.49
CA GLU A 40 -12.26 8.65 12.57
C GLU A 40 -11.50 7.82 11.51
N MET A 41 -10.84 6.73 11.93
CA MET A 41 -10.17 5.84 11.00
C MET A 41 -11.14 5.18 10.02
N ALA A 42 -12.31 4.76 10.48
CA ALA A 42 -13.34 4.18 9.63
C ALA A 42 -13.89 5.19 8.62
N GLU A 43 -14.12 6.43 9.04
CA GLU A 43 -14.54 7.53 8.16
C GLU A 43 -13.47 7.84 7.10
N ALA A 44 -12.20 7.91 7.49
CA ALA A 44 -11.10 8.11 6.54
C ALA A 44 -11.00 6.98 5.50
N MET A 45 -11.34 5.74 5.88
CA MET A 45 -11.37 4.62 4.94
C MET A 45 -12.59 4.63 4.01
N GLN A 46 -13.65 5.37 4.34
CA GLN A 46 -14.87 5.41 3.54
C GLN A 46 -14.62 5.84 2.10
N MET A 47 -13.72 6.79 1.88
CA MET A 47 -13.37 7.27 0.55
C MET A 47 -12.83 6.16 -0.37
N PHE A 48 -12.17 5.14 0.19
CA PHE A 48 -11.61 4.01 -0.55
C PHE A 48 -12.61 2.85 -0.74
N CYS A 49 -13.84 2.99 -0.23
CA CYS A 49 -14.88 1.95 -0.30
C CYS A 49 -15.95 2.25 -1.34
N MET A 50 -16.05 3.48 -1.83
CA MET A 50 -17.14 3.95 -2.68
C MET A 50 -16.63 4.78 -3.86
N GLY A 51 -17.49 4.94 -4.89
CA GLY A 51 -17.15 5.73 -6.08
C GLY A 51 -15.99 5.16 -6.87
N ALA A 52 -15.31 6.02 -7.63
CA ALA A 52 -14.18 5.62 -8.46
C ALA A 52 -13.00 5.03 -7.65
N ASP A 53 -12.72 5.57 -6.47
CA ASP A 53 -11.71 5.02 -5.57
C ASP A 53 -12.12 3.64 -5.03
N GLY A 54 -13.41 3.43 -4.73
CA GLY A 54 -13.93 2.13 -4.32
C GLY A 54 -13.78 1.06 -5.41
N GLU A 55 -13.96 1.41 -6.67
CA GLU A 55 -13.73 0.51 -7.79
C GLU A 55 -12.26 0.07 -7.90
N MET A 56 -11.34 0.89 -7.45
CA MET A 56 -9.91 0.60 -7.46
C MET A 56 -9.45 -0.13 -6.20
N PHE A 57 -9.85 0.34 -5.02
CA PHE A 57 -9.29 -0.09 -3.73
C PHE A 57 -10.17 -1.07 -2.95
N ASN A 58 -11.43 -1.27 -3.36
CA ASN A 58 -12.41 -2.11 -2.65
C ASN A 58 -12.86 -3.32 -3.49
N ARG A 59 -11.94 -3.99 -4.14
CA ARG A 59 -12.18 -5.18 -4.97
C ARG A 59 -11.04 -6.18 -4.83
N GLU A 60 -11.30 -7.40 -5.24
CA GLU A 60 -10.23 -8.38 -5.35
C GLU A 60 -9.21 -7.94 -6.40
N GLY A 61 -7.94 -8.00 -6.01
CA GLY A 61 -6.84 -7.69 -6.91
C GLY A 61 -6.63 -8.80 -7.94
N THR A 62 -6.11 -8.41 -9.09
CA THR A 62 -5.58 -9.37 -10.06
C THR A 62 -4.22 -9.88 -9.57
N PRO A 63 -3.92 -11.17 -9.72
CA PRO A 63 -2.60 -11.70 -9.41
C PRO A 63 -1.51 -10.91 -10.13
N TRP A 64 -0.38 -10.69 -9.44
CA TRP A 64 0.76 -10.01 -10.05
C TRP A 64 1.29 -10.83 -11.22
N PRO A 65 1.52 -10.20 -12.39
CA PRO A 65 1.99 -10.93 -13.57
C PRO A 65 3.38 -11.53 -13.33
N GLU A 66 3.58 -12.77 -13.75
CA GLU A 66 4.89 -13.41 -13.77
C GLU A 66 5.61 -13.03 -15.06
N ALA A 67 6.24 -11.86 -15.06
CA ALA A 67 6.95 -11.30 -16.20
C ALA A 67 8.34 -10.82 -15.79
N ASP A 68 9.27 -10.78 -16.76
CA ASP A 68 10.62 -10.25 -16.53
C ASP A 68 10.63 -8.74 -16.36
N LEU A 69 9.69 -8.05 -16.97
CA LEU A 69 9.49 -6.61 -16.88
C LEU A 69 8.01 -6.32 -16.62
N THR A 70 7.75 -5.56 -15.56
CA THR A 70 6.41 -5.04 -15.26
C THR A 70 6.49 -3.53 -15.11
N VAL A 71 5.64 -2.81 -15.84
CA VAL A 71 5.51 -1.35 -15.74
C VAL A 71 4.21 -1.03 -15.04
N VAL A 72 4.28 -0.16 -14.03
CA VAL A 72 3.12 0.34 -13.29
C VAL A 72 3.08 1.85 -13.43
N ASP A 73 1.99 2.36 -13.97
CA ASP A 73 1.77 3.79 -14.16
C ASP A 73 0.92 4.38 -13.03
N PHE A 74 1.46 5.37 -12.34
CA PHE A 74 0.78 6.13 -11.29
C PHE A 74 0.46 7.57 -11.69
N ALA A 75 0.55 7.93 -12.97
CA ALA A 75 0.36 9.30 -13.44
C ALA A 75 -0.96 9.93 -12.97
N THR A 76 -2.04 9.15 -12.89
CA THR A 76 -3.33 9.62 -12.37
C THR A 76 -3.25 10.06 -10.90
N TYR A 77 -2.51 9.32 -10.06
CA TYR A 77 -2.38 9.60 -8.64
C TYR A 77 -1.22 10.54 -8.28
N ALA A 78 -0.34 10.84 -9.23
CA ALA A 78 0.73 11.82 -9.06
C ALA A 78 0.22 13.28 -9.13
N ARG A 79 -1.07 13.48 -9.40
CA ARG A 79 -1.70 14.80 -9.47
C ARG A 79 -2.00 15.34 -8.08
N GLU A 80 -2.10 16.66 -7.96
CA GLU A 80 -2.55 17.32 -6.75
C GLU A 80 -3.94 16.81 -6.32
N GLY A 81 -4.12 16.63 -5.02
CA GLY A 81 -5.36 16.08 -4.43
C GLY A 81 -5.41 14.56 -4.27
N TYR A 82 -4.48 13.79 -4.85
CA TYR A 82 -4.48 12.33 -4.79
C TYR A 82 -3.38 11.73 -3.89
N ALA A 83 -2.82 12.50 -2.99
CA ALA A 83 -1.70 12.04 -2.14
C ALA A 83 -2.01 10.78 -1.33
N ALA A 84 -3.24 10.64 -0.81
CA ALA A 84 -3.65 9.46 -0.04
C ALA A 84 -3.74 8.21 -0.94
N GLN A 85 -4.33 8.34 -2.12
CA GLN A 85 -4.46 7.26 -3.11
C GLN A 85 -3.08 6.82 -3.61
N LEU A 86 -2.21 7.79 -3.94
CA LEU A 86 -0.83 7.52 -4.32
C LEU A 86 -0.09 6.77 -3.21
N GLY A 87 -0.22 7.23 -1.97
CA GLY A 87 0.41 6.60 -0.81
C GLY A 87 0.01 5.13 -0.66
N ILE A 88 -1.29 4.83 -0.71
CA ILE A 88 -1.79 3.46 -0.56
C ILE A 88 -1.38 2.59 -1.75
N ALA A 89 -1.54 3.06 -2.98
CA ALA A 89 -1.18 2.32 -4.18
C ALA A 89 0.32 2.01 -4.21
N TYR A 90 1.15 2.99 -3.87
CA TYR A 90 2.59 2.81 -3.85
C TYR A 90 3.08 1.88 -2.74
N ILE A 91 2.52 1.97 -1.52
CA ILE A 91 2.80 1.03 -0.43
C ILE A 91 2.40 -0.39 -0.81
N SER A 92 1.25 -0.56 -1.47
CA SER A 92 0.79 -1.85 -1.97
C SER A 92 1.76 -2.43 -3.00
N LEU A 93 2.28 -1.60 -3.92
CA LEU A 93 3.32 -2.00 -4.87
C LEU A 93 4.60 -2.43 -4.14
N LEU A 94 5.09 -1.65 -3.19
CA LEU A 94 6.30 -1.99 -2.42
C LEU A 94 6.12 -3.31 -1.65
N ASN A 95 4.95 -3.54 -1.06
CA ASN A 95 4.64 -4.81 -0.40
C ASN A 95 4.62 -5.99 -1.38
N THR A 96 4.07 -5.80 -2.57
CA THR A 96 4.05 -6.83 -3.60
C THR A 96 5.46 -7.20 -4.03
N VAL A 97 6.32 -6.22 -4.30
CA VAL A 97 7.72 -6.45 -4.63
C VAL A 97 8.46 -7.12 -3.48
N ASN A 98 8.19 -6.74 -2.23
CA ASN A 98 8.77 -7.39 -1.06
C ASN A 98 8.38 -8.88 -0.98
N ASN A 99 7.11 -9.19 -1.15
CA ASN A 99 6.61 -10.57 -1.12
C ASN A 99 7.25 -11.43 -2.24
N ILE A 100 7.44 -10.85 -3.43
CA ILE A 100 8.13 -11.52 -4.53
C ILE A 100 9.61 -11.75 -4.16
N ALA A 101 10.28 -10.74 -3.60
CA ALA A 101 11.68 -10.85 -3.19
C ALA A 101 11.88 -11.93 -2.10
N GLU A 102 10.97 -12.00 -1.13
CA GLU A 102 11.00 -13.04 -0.10
C GLU A 102 10.75 -14.44 -0.68
N ARG A 103 9.75 -14.58 -1.55
CA ARG A 103 9.42 -15.84 -2.23
C ARG A 103 10.60 -16.36 -3.07
N ASP A 104 11.30 -15.46 -3.74
CA ASP A 104 12.28 -15.79 -4.77
C ASP A 104 13.75 -15.65 -4.30
N GLN A 105 13.97 -15.31 -3.02
CA GLN A 105 15.30 -15.03 -2.44
C GLN A 105 16.38 -16.11 -2.69
N PHE A 106 15.97 -17.37 -2.84
CA PHE A 106 16.89 -18.48 -3.07
C PHE A 106 16.95 -18.95 -4.54
N LYS A 107 16.20 -18.31 -5.44
CA LYS A 107 16.16 -18.65 -6.86
C LYS A 107 17.28 -18.05 -7.70
N GLY A 108 18.14 -17.20 -7.09
CA GLY A 108 19.22 -16.52 -7.79
C GLY A 108 18.74 -15.50 -8.83
N ARG A 109 17.49 -15.06 -8.74
CA ARG A 109 16.88 -14.08 -9.64
C ARG A 109 16.80 -12.72 -8.94
N PRO A 110 17.68 -11.78 -9.30
CA PRO A 110 17.66 -10.44 -8.71
C PRO A 110 16.41 -9.65 -9.16
N ILE A 111 15.95 -8.75 -8.29
CA ILE A 111 14.85 -7.84 -8.58
C ILE A 111 15.37 -6.41 -8.57
N VAL A 112 15.06 -5.64 -9.60
CA VAL A 112 15.35 -4.21 -9.64
C VAL A 112 14.02 -3.46 -9.76
N LYS A 113 13.70 -2.69 -8.73
CA LYS A 113 12.55 -1.79 -8.75
C LYS A 113 13.05 -0.38 -9.07
N ILE A 114 12.66 0.12 -10.24
CA ILE A 114 12.99 1.47 -10.69
C ILE A 114 11.78 2.37 -10.43
N THR A 115 12.02 3.56 -9.92
CA THR A 115 11.02 4.62 -9.81
C THR A 115 11.53 5.82 -10.56
N ASP A 116 10.81 6.18 -11.60
CA ASP A 116 10.95 7.48 -12.24
C ASP A 116 10.24 8.55 -11.41
N GLU A 117 10.65 9.81 -11.54
CA GLU A 117 10.14 10.92 -10.73
C GLU A 117 10.30 10.65 -9.21
N GLY A 118 11.49 10.27 -8.78
CA GLY A 118 11.80 9.85 -7.40
C GLY A 118 11.38 10.86 -6.33
N HIS A 119 11.27 12.15 -6.68
CA HIS A 119 10.80 13.21 -5.79
C HIS A 119 9.39 12.96 -5.24
N ILE A 120 8.53 12.24 -5.96
CA ILE A 120 7.20 11.85 -5.48
C ILE A 120 7.30 11.03 -4.19
N ILE A 121 8.34 10.21 -4.07
CA ILE A 121 8.56 9.40 -2.88
C ILE A 121 9.29 10.19 -1.81
N THR A 122 10.36 10.90 -2.18
CA THR A 122 11.22 11.61 -1.23
C THR A 122 10.51 12.75 -0.54
N LYS A 123 9.55 13.40 -1.21
CA LYS A 123 8.73 14.48 -0.63
C LYS A 123 7.45 14.00 0.06
N HIS A 124 7.07 12.72 -0.09
CA HIS A 124 5.85 12.21 0.51
C HIS A 124 6.09 11.74 1.96
N PRO A 125 5.38 12.28 2.97
CA PRO A 125 5.67 12.06 4.38
C PRO A 125 5.53 10.60 4.84
N LEU A 126 4.70 9.81 4.16
CA LEU A 126 4.49 8.40 4.48
C LEU A 126 5.37 7.47 3.63
N LEU A 127 5.64 7.84 2.37
CA LEU A 127 6.34 6.95 1.44
C LEU A 127 7.83 6.89 1.73
N LEU A 128 8.47 8.02 2.03
CA LEU A 128 9.91 8.04 2.29
C LEU A 128 10.33 7.13 3.47
N PRO A 129 9.74 7.26 4.68
CA PRO A 129 10.11 6.38 5.79
C PRO A 129 9.83 4.91 5.50
N TYR A 130 8.75 4.62 4.78
CA TYR A 130 8.39 3.27 4.41
C TYR A 130 9.36 2.67 3.39
N ALA A 131 9.70 3.39 2.33
CA ALA A 131 10.68 2.99 1.34
C ALA A 131 12.07 2.75 1.97
N MET A 132 12.51 3.63 2.84
CA MET A 132 13.77 3.48 3.58
C MET A 132 13.81 2.22 4.46
N LYS A 133 12.69 1.87 5.09
CA LYS A 133 12.58 0.67 5.90
C LYS A 133 12.67 -0.59 5.04
N ILE A 134 11.92 -0.65 3.96
CA ILE A 134 11.86 -1.80 3.05
C ILE A 134 13.20 -2.03 2.35
N THR A 135 13.82 -0.99 1.82
CA THR A 135 15.06 -1.11 1.04
C THR A 135 16.23 -1.66 1.87
N LYS A 136 16.25 -1.41 3.18
CA LYS A 136 17.22 -2.05 4.09
C LYS A 136 17.08 -3.58 4.13
N MET A 137 15.84 -4.08 4.01
CA MET A 137 15.56 -5.53 3.97
C MET A 137 15.88 -6.10 2.59
N TRP A 138 15.56 -5.39 1.52
CA TRP A 138 15.73 -5.84 0.15
C TRP A 138 17.17 -6.19 -0.21
N ARG A 139 18.13 -5.48 0.36
CA ARG A 139 19.55 -5.79 0.19
C ARG A 139 19.90 -7.25 0.53
N LYS A 140 19.22 -7.83 1.54
CA LYS A 140 19.41 -9.23 1.94
C LYS A 140 18.68 -10.21 1.03
N LEU A 141 17.65 -9.74 0.34
CA LEU A 141 16.78 -10.53 -0.53
C LEU A 141 17.21 -10.49 -2.01
N GLY A 142 18.33 -9.81 -2.33
CA GLY A 142 18.76 -9.65 -3.71
C GLY A 142 17.88 -8.71 -4.53
N ALA A 143 17.26 -7.73 -3.87
CA ALA A 143 16.46 -6.71 -4.51
C ALA A 143 17.09 -5.32 -4.36
N TRP A 144 16.99 -4.51 -5.40
CA TRP A 144 17.48 -3.14 -5.44
C TRP A 144 16.36 -2.14 -5.72
N PHE A 145 16.51 -0.98 -5.13
CA PHE A 145 15.61 0.14 -5.35
C PHE A 145 16.39 1.29 -5.99
N TRP A 146 16.03 1.65 -7.21
CA TRP A 146 16.61 2.74 -7.96
C TRP A 146 15.61 3.88 -8.09
N LEU A 147 16.07 5.08 -7.76
CA LEU A 147 15.33 6.32 -7.96
C LEU A 147 15.95 7.08 -9.11
N ALA A 148 15.14 7.42 -10.11
CA ALA A 148 15.49 8.39 -11.13
C ALA A 148 14.80 9.72 -10.78
N THR A 149 15.50 10.82 -10.87
CA THR A 149 14.96 12.16 -10.67
C THR A 149 15.68 13.14 -11.59
N GLN A 150 14.97 14.17 -12.01
CA GLN A 150 15.53 15.21 -12.87
C GLN A 150 16.35 16.25 -12.10
N ASN A 151 16.20 16.32 -10.78
CA ASN A 151 16.84 17.33 -9.95
C ASN A 151 17.43 16.72 -8.67
N ILE A 152 18.71 17.01 -8.41
CA ILE A 152 19.41 16.51 -7.21
C ILE A 152 18.79 17.07 -5.93
N ASP A 153 18.24 18.26 -5.96
CA ASP A 153 17.58 18.90 -4.81
C ASP A 153 16.27 18.18 -4.40
N ASP A 154 15.83 17.19 -5.18
CA ASP A 154 14.65 16.38 -4.90
C ASP A 154 14.95 15.14 -4.04
N ILE A 155 16.20 14.88 -3.71
CA ILE A 155 16.67 13.78 -2.88
C ILE A 155 17.14 14.32 -1.53
#